data_f644e744949aa66b66b8a2ace3461c9a
#
_entry.id   f644e744949aa66b66b8a2ace3461c9a
#
_cell.length_a   1.000
_cell.length_b   1.000
_cell.length_c   1.000
_cell.angle_alpha   90.00
_cell.angle_beta   90.00
_cell.angle_gamma   90.00
#
_symmetry.space_group_name_H-M   'P 1'
#
loop_
_entity.id
_entity.type
_entity.pdbx_description
1 polymer ?
#
loop_
_entity_poly.entity_id
_entity_poly.type
_entity_poly.pdbx_seq_one_letter_code
_entity_poly.pdbx_strand_id
1 'polypeptide(L)'
;MKRNRHGRGKVLTQQEIQLLFSSGLQTTLYRCLFAIALFSAARINEVCTLLTEDVFDKKGRVRTHLTIRKGNTKGQLGTRTIPIIADLREFLITYYPEAGNPYLFPGRYDPTGHINPDSAARVLRKACSFVGIEGVSTHSFRRTALTQMSNAGIPLKVIATYSGHRDLAQLNAYLEVRDEQVLGAAASLSMLSPMMGDVGKVGFDDIPQANEQTDPAS
;
A
#
# COMPACT_ATOMS: atom_id res chain seq x y z
N MET A 1 32.78 -4.15 6.76
CA MET A 1 32.15 -2.83 6.92
C MET A 1 30.68 -3.00 7.28
N LYS A 2 30.24 -2.62 8.47
CA LYS A 2 28.82 -2.55 8.84
C LYS A 2 28.23 -1.31 8.17
N ARG A 3 27.56 -1.48 7.03
CA ARG A 3 26.78 -0.40 6.41
C ARG A 3 25.66 0.02 7.37
N ASN A 4 25.58 1.31 7.69
CA ASN A 4 24.53 1.93 8.48
C ASN A 4 23.15 1.56 7.93
N ARG A 5 22.42 0.63 8.61
CA ARG A 5 21.07 0.18 8.21
C ARG A 5 19.96 1.01 8.84
N HIS A 6 20.16 2.30 9.07
CA HIS A 6 19.15 3.18 9.64
C HIS A 6 18.28 3.90 8.61
N GLY A 7 18.25 3.42 7.36
CA GLY A 7 17.36 3.94 6.33
C GLY A 7 15.99 3.27 6.34
N ARG A 8 14.92 4.05 6.20
CA ARG A 8 13.58 3.56 5.87
C ARG A 8 13.66 2.68 4.61
N GLY A 9 12.99 1.53 4.56
CA GLY A 9 12.95 0.66 3.37
C GLY A 9 12.53 1.47 2.12
N LYS A 10 13.16 1.21 0.98
CA LYS A 10 12.87 1.89 -0.29
C LYS A 10 11.40 1.71 -0.69
N VAL A 11 10.78 2.75 -1.25
CA VAL A 11 9.54 2.63 -2.05
C VAL A 11 9.95 2.16 -3.43
N LEU A 12 9.37 1.03 -3.88
CA LEU A 12 9.66 0.45 -5.19
C LEU A 12 8.89 1.19 -6.28
N THR A 13 9.55 1.46 -7.39
CA THR A 13 8.89 1.93 -8.61
C THR A 13 8.15 0.78 -9.29
N GLN A 14 7.23 1.09 -10.21
CA GLN A 14 6.54 0.07 -11.01
C GLN A 14 7.52 -0.77 -11.83
N GLN A 15 8.53 -0.15 -12.42
CA GLN A 15 9.58 -0.84 -13.20
C GLN A 15 10.39 -1.80 -12.33
N GLU A 16 10.77 -1.38 -11.12
CA GLU A 16 11.49 -2.25 -10.17
C GLU A 16 10.65 -3.43 -9.71
N ILE A 17 9.35 -3.23 -9.47
CA ILE A 17 8.42 -4.32 -9.15
C ILE A 17 8.37 -5.30 -10.32
N GLN A 18 8.14 -4.82 -11.54
CA GLN A 18 8.09 -5.66 -12.73
C GLN A 18 9.38 -6.46 -12.91
N LEU A 19 10.54 -5.82 -12.81
CA LEU A 19 11.85 -6.46 -12.94
C LEU A 19 12.09 -7.50 -11.85
N LEU A 20 11.74 -7.18 -10.60
CA LEU A 20 11.89 -8.10 -9.48
C LEU A 20 11.02 -9.35 -9.65
N PHE A 21 9.75 -9.19 -10.07
CA PHE A 21 8.82 -10.30 -10.24
C PHE A 21 9.07 -11.12 -11.51
N SER A 22 9.52 -10.49 -12.60
CA SER A 22 9.81 -11.21 -13.85
C SER A 22 11.14 -11.96 -13.80
N SER A 23 12.19 -11.35 -13.22
CA SER A 23 13.56 -11.84 -13.32
C SER A 23 14.23 -12.13 -11.97
N GLY A 24 13.91 -11.36 -10.92
CA GLY A 24 14.56 -11.49 -9.62
C GLY A 24 14.05 -12.69 -8.81
N LEU A 25 12.72 -12.82 -8.71
CA LEU A 25 12.05 -13.88 -7.94
C LEU A 25 11.82 -15.10 -8.85
N GLN A 26 12.69 -16.09 -8.75
CA GLN A 26 12.75 -17.22 -9.69
C GLN A 26 11.72 -18.33 -9.42
N THR A 27 11.12 -18.41 -8.21
CA THR A 27 10.17 -19.47 -7.86
C THR A 27 8.75 -18.92 -7.67
N THR A 28 7.76 -19.74 -7.99
CA THR A 28 6.32 -19.46 -7.76
C THR A 28 6.05 -19.15 -6.31
N LEU A 29 6.67 -19.88 -5.36
CA LEU A 29 6.58 -19.63 -3.93
C LEU A 29 6.92 -18.18 -3.57
N TYR A 30 8.10 -17.69 -3.96
CA TYR A 30 8.54 -16.35 -3.57
C TYR A 30 7.82 -15.26 -4.35
N ARG A 31 7.41 -15.50 -5.59
CA ARG A 31 6.53 -14.59 -6.34
C ARG A 31 5.20 -14.42 -5.61
N CYS A 32 4.55 -15.53 -5.24
CA CYS A 32 3.30 -15.49 -4.51
C CYS A 32 3.44 -14.82 -3.12
N LEU A 33 4.47 -15.20 -2.36
CA LEU A 33 4.74 -14.64 -1.03
C LEU A 33 4.90 -13.11 -1.07
N PHE A 34 5.72 -12.59 -1.99
CA PHE A 34 5.95 -11.15 -2.11
C PHE A 34 4.81 -10.42 -2.81
N ALA A 35 4.03 -11.09 -3.68
CA ALA A 35 2.78 -10.54 -4.21
C ALA A 35 1.76 -10.32 -3.07
N ILE A 36 1.57 -11.30 -2.18
CA ILE A 36 0.72 -11.11 -1.00
C ILE A 36 1.24 -9.94 -0.15
N ALA A 37 2.54 -9.85 0.12
CA ALA A 37 3.12 -8.76 0.90
C ALA A 37 2.84 -7.37 0.26
N LEU A 38 2.93 -7.27 -1.06
CA LEU A 38 2.66 -6.05 -1.82
C LEU A 38 1.17 -5.71 -1.81
N PHE A 39 0.34 -6.61 -2.31
CA PHE A 39 -1.08 -6.34 -2.55
C PHE A 39 -1.93 -6.33 -1.27
N SER A 40 -1.46 -6.88 -0.16
CA SER A 40 -2.15 -6.80 1.13
C SER A 40 -1.56 -5.78 2.11
N ALA A 41 -0.47 -5.13 1.75
CA ALA A 41 0.34 -4.31 2.66
C ALA A 41 0.69 -5.04 3.97
N ALA A 42 0.74 -6.37 3.97
CA ALA A 42 1.03 -7.18 5.15
C ALA A 42 2.52 -7.14 5.53
N ARG A 43 2.79 -7.37 6.81
CA ARG A 43 4.17 -7.60 7.27
C ARG A 43 4.63 -8.97 6.85
N ILE A 44 5.93 -9.14 6.59
CA ILE A 44 6.48 -10.42 6.12
C ILE A 44 6.12 -11.59 7.05
N ASN A 45 6.14 -11.37 8.37
CA ASN A 45 5.75 -12.40 9.33
C ASN A 45 4.28 -12.80 9.18
N GLU A 46 3.39 -11.83 8.95
CA GLU A 46 1.96 -12.08 8.71
C GLU A 46 1.75 -12.94 7.46
N VAL A 47 2.54 -12.68 6.40
CA VAL A 47 2.48 -13.46 5.16
C VAL A 47 3.03 -14.87 5.35
N CYS A 48 4.18 -15.00 6.00
CA CYS A 48 4.82 -16.30 6.24
C CYS A 48 3.96 -17.24 7.08
N THR A 49 3.11 -16.70 7.96
CA THR A 49 2.24 -17.46 8.88
C THR A 49 0.80 -17.60 8.39
N LEU A 50 0.47 -17.21 7.14
CA LEU A 50 -0.85 -17.42 6.56
C LEU A 50 -1.17 -18.92 6.48
N LEU A 51 -2.42 -19.25 6.81
CA LEU A 51 -2.93 -20.59 6.59
C LEU A 51 -3.50 -20.70 5.18
N THR A 52 -3.42 -21.89 4.62
CA THR A 52 -3.97 -22.18 3.28
C THR A 52 -5.48 -21.91 3.23
N GLU A 53 -6.20 -22.24 4.29
CA GLU A 53 -7.64 -21.99 4.41
C GLU A 53 -8.01 -20.49 4.50
N ASP A 54 -7.06 -19.61 4.83
CA ASP A 54 -7.28 -18.16 4.86
C ASP A 54 -7.31 -17.54 3.45
N VAL A 55 -6.86 -18.28 2.44
CA VAL A 55 -6.70 -17.84 1.05
C VAL A 55 -7.53 -18.68 0.09
N PHE A 56 -7.61 -19.99 0.33
CA PHE A 56 -8.34 -20.94 -0.52
C PHE A 56 -9.56 -21.54 0.20
N ASP A 57 -10.58 -21.88 -0.56
CA ASP A 57 -11.72 -22.64 -0.06
C ASP A 57 -11.40 -24.16 -0.05
N LYS A 58 -12.34 -24.96 0.49
CA LYS A 58 -12.19 -26.42 0.55
C LYS A 58 -12.09 -27.11 -0.83
N LYS A 59 -12.44 -26.41 -1.91
CA LYS A 59 -12.34 -26.89 -3.30
C LYS A 59 -11.08 -26.39 -4.00
N GLY A 60 -10.17 -25.73 -3.27
CA GLY A 60 -8.93 -25.16 -3.81
C GLY A 60 -9.12 -23.87 -4.61
N ARG A 61 -10.30 -23.25 -4.58
CA ARG A 61 -10.55 -21.98 -5.28
C ARG A 61 -10.10 -20.82 -4.42
N VAL A 62 -9.48 -19.82 -5.04
CA VAL A 62 -9.08 -18.59 -4.39
C VAL A 62 -10.32 -17.85 -3.87
N ARG A 63 -10.33 -17.53 -2.58
CA ARG A 63 -11.39 -16.73 -1.93
C ARG A 63 -11.48 -15.32 -2.52
N THR A 64 -12.56 -14.62 -2.22
CA THR A 64 -12.69 -13.19 -2.55
C THR A 64 -11.85 -12.28 -1.65
N HIS A 65 -11.56 -12.75 -0.45
CA HIS A 65 -10.76 -12.04 0.55
C HIS A 65 -9.74 -13.01 1.18
N LEU A 66 -8.55 -12.52 1.46
CA LEU A 66 -7.61 -13.21 2.34
C LEU A 66 -7.80 -12.72 3.78
N THR A 67 -7.56 -13.61 4.74
CA THR A 67 -7.70 -13.32 6.18
C THR A 67 -6.34 -13.29 6.85
N ILE A 68 -5.98 -12.17 7.49
CA ILE A 68 -4.82 -12.08 8.38
C ILE A 68 -5.31 -12.18 9.81
N ARG A 69 -5.00 -13.31 10.46
CA ARG A 69 -5.50 -13.62 11.81
C ARG A 69 -4.77 -12.82 12.88
N LYS A 70 -5.47 -12.51 13.97
CA LYS A 70 -4.93 -11.82 15.14
C LYS A 70 -3.63 -12.48 15.66
N GLY A 71 -3.59 -13.80 15.74
CA GLY A 71 -2.41 -14.56 16.21
C GLY A 71 -1.15 -14.34 15.38
N ASN A 72 -1.28 -13.96 14.12
CA ASN A 72 -0.16 -13.74 13.19
C ASN A 72 0.38 -12.31 13.24
N THR A 73 -0.26 -11.41 13.98
CA THR A 73 0.10 -9.99 14.03
C THR A 73 0.97 -9.67 15.25
N LYS A 74 2.04 -8.89 15.05
CA LYS A 74 2.84 -8.37 16.15
C LYS A 74 1.95 -7.50 17.07
N GLY A 75 1.91 -7.82 18.37
CA GLY A 75 1.05 -7.13 19.34
C GLY A 75 -0.42 -7.56 19.31
N GLN A 76 -0.74 -8.75 18.75
CA GLN A 76 -2.08 -9.32 18.69
C GLN A 76 -3.14 -8.32 18.18
N LEU A 77 -2.82 -7.62 17.09
CA LEU A 77 -3.74 -6.75 16.36
C LEU A 77 -4.97 -7.58 15.93
N GLY A 78 -6.12 -6.94 15.74
CA GLY A 78 -7.34 -7.64 15.33
C GLY A 78 -7.18 -8.43 14.02
N THR A 79 -8.01 -9.45 13.82
CA THR A 79 -8.15 -10.11 12.52
C THR A 79 -8.65 -9.10 11.50
N ARG A 80 -8.07 -9.12 10.29
CA ARG A 80 -8.51 -8.30 9.17
C ARG A 80 -8.65 -9.12 7.90
N THR A 81 -9.61 -8.77 7.08
CA THR A 81 -9.83 -9.34 5.76
C THR A 81 -9.46 -8.32 4.68
N ILE A 82 -8.79 -8.78 3.64
CA ILE A 82 -8.28 -7.94 2.56
C ILE A 82 -8.81 -8.49 1.24
N PRO A 83 -9.46 -7.67 0.40
CA PRO A 83 -9.94 -8.10 -0.92
C PRO A 83 -8.79 -8.64 -1.77
N ILE A 84 -9.04 -9.74 -2.46
CA ILE A 84 -8.09 -10.32 -3.42
C ILE A 84 -8.45 -9.78 -4.81
N ILE A 85 -7.62 -8.85 -5.30
CA ILE A 85 -7.74 -8.27 -6.64
C ILE A 85 -7.25 -9.26 -7.70
N ALA A 86 -7.57 -9.00 -8.97
CA ALA A 86 -7.24 -9.88 -10.09
C ALA A 86 -5.74 -10.21 -10.14
N ASP A 87 -4.88 -9.21 -10.03
CA ASP A 87 -3.42 -9.39 -10.09
C ASP A 87 -2.90 -10.35 -9.01
N LEU A 88 -3.38 -10.21 -7.77
CA LEU A 88 -2.99 -11.13 -6.69
C LEU A 88 -3.55 -12.54 -6.92
N ARG A 89 -4.76 -12.63 -7.48
CA ARG A 89 -5.42 -13.91 -7.77
C ARG A 89 -4.61 -14.78 -8.72
N GLU A 90 -4.00 -14.21 -9.74
CA GLU A 90 -3.12 -14.88 -10.70
C GLU A 90 -1.93 -15.57 -10.00
N PHE A 91 -1.24 -14.85 -9.10
CA PHE A 91 -0.15 -15.43 -8.31
C PHE A 91 -0.62 -16.56 -7.41
N LEU A 92 -1.80 -16.43 -6.80
CA LEU A 92 -2.37 -17.44 -5.92
C LEU A 92 -2.75 -18.71 -6.69
N ILE A 93 -3.41 -18.57 -7.85
CA ILE A 93 -3.77 -19.70 -8.72
C ILE A 93 -2.50 -20.45 -9.15
N THR A 94 -1.49 -19.72 -9.62
CA THR A 94 -0.21 -20.29 -10.06
C THR A 94 0.50 -21.04 -8.94
N TYR A 95 0.41 -20.55 -7.71
CA TYR A 95 1.08 -21.14 -6.55
C TYR A 95 0.29 -22.28 -5.90
N TYR A 96 -1.03 -22.37 -6.09
CA TYR A 96 -1.89 -23.34 -5.41
C TYR A 96 -1.37 -24.79 -5.41
N PRO A 97 -0.81 -25.33 -6.51
CA PRO A 97 -0.27 -26.70 -6.53
C PRO A 97 0.88 -26.96 -5.53
N GLU A 98 1.57 -25.90 -5.09
CA GLU A 98 2.69 -25.95 -4.15
C GLU A 98 2.27 -25.53 -2.71
N ALA A 99 1.00 -25.14 -2.52
CA ALA A 99 0.51 -24.67 -1.23
C ALA A 99 0.56 -25.78 -0.17
N GLY A 100 1.05 -25.42 1.02
CA GLY A 100 1.14 -26.38 2.13
C GLY A 100 -0.17 -26.52 2.90
N ASN A 101 -0.11 -27.36 3.95
CA ASN A 101 -1.17 -27.55 4.92
C ASN A 101 -0.55 -27.79 6.31
N PRO A 102 -0.86 -27.03 7.37
CA PRO A 102 -1.87 -25.98 7.39
C PRO A 102 -1.40 -24.63 6.82
N TYR A 103 -0.07 -24.38 6.74
CA TYR A 103 0.49 -23.10 6.31
C TYR A 103 0.56 -23.00 4.79
N LEU A 104 0.17 -21.82 4.26
CA LEU A 104 0.22 -21.52 2.83
C LEU A 104 1.64 -21.71 2.28
N PHE A 105 2.65 -21.22 3.01
CA PHE A 105 4.06 -21.35 2.68
C PHE A 105 4.76 -22.28 3.67
N PRO A 106 4.87 -23.58 3.37
CA PRO A 106 5.44 -24.54 4.29
C PRO A 106 6.93 -24.30 4.53
N GLY A 107 7.40 -24.72 5.67
CA GLY A 107 8.82 -24.71 6.01
C GLY A 107 9.60 -25.71 5.16
N ARG A 108 10.83 -25.34 4.76
CA ARG A 108 11.66 -26.22 3.91
C ARG A 108 11.99 -27.58 4.54
N TYR A 109 12.19 -27.59 5.85
CA TYR A 109 12.61 -28.78 6.60
C TYR A 109 11.53 -29.33 7.54
N ASP A 110 10.47 -28.54 7.74
CA ASP A 110 9.28 -28.90 8.52
C ASP A 110 8.04 -28.49 7.74
N PRO A 111 7.44 -29.42 6.98
CA PRO A 111 6.24 -29.13 6.20
C PRO A 111 5.02 -28.76 7.06
N THR A 112 5.02 -29.11 8.36
CA THR A 112 3.95 -28.75 9.30
C THR A 112 4.12 -27.33 9.87
N GLY A 113 5.32 -26.76 9.73
CA GLY A 113 5.65 -25.39 10.06
C GLY A 113 5.52 -24.46 8.86
N HIS A 114 5.82 -23.20 9.09
CA HIS A 114 5.79 -22.16 8.05
C HIS A 114 7.21 -21.73 7.63
N ILE A 115 7.32 -21.11 6.46
CA ILE A 115 8.57 -20.52 6.00
C ILE A 115 9.07 -19.46 7.00
N ASN A 116 10.38 -19.48 7.28
CA ASN A 116 10.99 -18.53 8.18
C ASN A 116 11.09 -17.14 7.50
N PRO A 117 10.60 -16.05 8.15
CA PRO A 117 10.67 -14.67 7.60
C PRO A 117 12.09 -14.21 7.26
N ASP A 118 13.12 -14.64 8.03
CA ASP A 118 14.52 -14.31 7.73
C ASP A 118 15.01 -15.02 6.46
N SER A 119 14.51 -16.23 6.21
CA SER A 119 14.78 -16.94 4.95
C SER A 119 14.15 -16.23 3.76
N ALA A 120 12.91 -15.78 3.88
CA ALA A 120 12.26 -14.94 2.86
C ALA A 120 13.03 -13.64 2.62
N ALA A 121 13.45 -12.95 3.69
CA ALA A 121 14.27 -11.74 3.59
C ALA A 121 15.63 -11.98 2.92
N ARG A 122 16.24 -13.15 3.14
CA ARG A 122 17.50 -13.53 2.50
C ARG A 122 17.32 -13.75 0.99
N VAL A 123 16.24 -14.42 0.60
CA VAL A 123 15.92 -14.63 -0.82
C VAL A 123 15.62 -13.31 -1.50
N LEU A 124 14.85 -12.42 -0.88
CA LEU A 124 14.61 -11.08 -1.42
C LEU A 124 15.91 -10.32 -1.69
N ARG A 125 16.84 -10.32 -0.74
CA ARG A 125 18.14 -9.66 -0.93
C ARG A 125 18.93 -10.21 -2.12
N LYS A 126 18.92 -11.55 -2.28
CA LYS A 126 19.57 -12.20 -3.44
C LYS A 126 18.87 -11.81 -4.74
N ALA A 127 17.53 -11.84 -4.77
CA ALA A 127 16.75 -11.45 -5.93
C ALA A 127 17.01 -9.99 -6.33
N CYS A 128 17.01 -9.06 -5.36
CA CYS A 128 17.31 -7.65 -5.62
C CYS A 128 18.75 -7.43 -6.11
N SER A 129 19.73 -8.13 -5.49
CA SER A 129 21.12 -8.07 -5.94
C SER A 129 21.29 -8.59 -7.36
N PHE A 130 20.57 -9.64 -7.73
CA PHE A 130 20.61 -10.22 -9.07
C PHE A 130 20.10 -9.27 -10.16
N VAL A 131 19.05 -8.49 -9.85
CA VAL A 131 18.47 -7.52 -10.80
C VAL A 131 18.99 -6.08 -10.59
N GLY A 132 20.00 -5.87 -9.73
CA GLY A 132 20.62 -4.56 -9.53
C GLY A 132 19.77 -3.55 -8.74
N ILE A 133 18.79 -3.99 -7.95
CA ILE A 133 17.95 -3.10 -7.14
C ILE A 133 18.51 -3.00 -5.74
N GLU A 134 18.86 -1.79 -5.29
CA GLU A 134 19.42 -1.53 -3.96
C GLU A 134 18.37 -0.94 -2.99
N GLY A 135 18.64 -1.05 -1.67
CA GLY A 135 17.84 -0.42 -0.60
C GLY A 135 16.52 -1.13 -0.29
N VAL A 136 16.25 -2.29 -0.90
CA VAL A 136 15.01 -3.06 -0.69
C VAL A 136 15.11 -3.93 0.56
N SER A 137 14.03 -3.96 1.31
CA SER A 137 13.79 -4.86 2.43
C SER A 137 12.38 -5.44 2.34
N THR A 138 12.04 -6.40 3.21
CA THR A 138 10.67 -6.94 3.29
C THR A 138 9.62 -5.86 3.63
N HIS A 139 10.03 -4.79 4.30
CA HIS A 139 9.16 -3.62 4.56
C HIS A 139 8.90 -2.75 3.33
N SER A 140 9.73 -2.86 2.30
CA SER A 140 9.58 -2.08 1.06
C SER A 140 8.25 -2.35 0.36
N PHE A 141 7.79 -3.60 0.32
CA PHE A 141 6.49 -3.95 -0.27
C PHE A 141 5.33 -3.25 0.43
N ARG A 142 5.31 -3.34 1.77
CA ARG A 142 4.29 -2.66 2.58
C ARG A 142 4.35 -1.15 2.40
N ARG A 143 5.56 -0.57 2.44
CA ARG A 143 5.75 0.87 2.24
C ARG A 143 5.28 1.31 0.86
N THR A 144 5.62 0.56 -0.18
CA THR A 144 5.17 0.82 -1.56
C THR A 144 3.65 0.82 -1.66
N ALA A 145 2.98 -0.21 -1.12
CA ALA A 145 1.53 -0.29 -1.12
C ALA A 145 0.88 0.91 -0.41
N LEU A 146 1.37 1.28 0.77
CA LEU A 146 0.85 2.42 1.54
C LEU A 146 1.05 3.74 0.80
N THR A 147 2.24 3.95 0.20
CA THR A 147 2.55 5.14 -0.60
C THR A 147 1.64 5.23 -1.83
N GLN A 148 1.41 4.11 -2.52
CA GLN A 148 0.51 4.09 -3.68
C GLN A 148 -0.94 4.41 -3.29
N MET A 149 -1.45 3.87 -2.19
CA MET A 149 -2.79 4.21 -1.68
C MET A 149 -2.90 5.71 -1.34
N SER A 150 -1.88 6.26 -0.68
CA SER A 150 -1.84 7.69 -0.36
C SER A 150 -1.80 8.55 -1.61
N ASN A 151 -0.97 8.18 -2.59
CA ASN A 151 -0.87 8.87 -3.88
C ASN A 151 -2.18 8.83 -4.68
N ALA A 152 -2.96 7.76 -4.52
CA ALA A 152 -4.30 7.62 -5.10
C ALA A 152 -5.39 8.39 -4.32
N GLY A 153 -5.03 9.19 -3.30
CA GLY A 153 -5.99 9.97 -2.52
C GLY A 153 -6.83 9.16 -1.54
N ILE A 154 -6.48 7.90 -1.26
CA ILE A 154 -7.23 7.07 -0.32
C ILE A 154 -7.13 7.65 1.09
N PRO A 155 -8.25 7.87 1.81
CA PRO A 155 -8.23 8.45 3.14
C PRO A 155 -7.37 7.66 4.12
N LEU A 156 -6.62 8.36 4.97
CA LEU A 156 -5.66 7.77 5.90
C LEU A 156 -6.28 6.70 6.81
N LYS A 157 -7.53 6.90 7.24
CA LYS A 157 -8.28 5.93 8.05
C LYS A 157 -8.53 4.62 7.31
N VAL A 158 -8.81 4.68 6.00
CA VAL A 158 -8.98 3.49 5.14
C VAL A 158 -7.66 2.76 4.99
N ILE A 159 -6.56 3.49 4.74
CA ILE A 159 -5.20 2.92 4.65
C ILE A 159 -4.82 2.24 5.97
N ALA A 160 -5.12 2.87 7.11
CA ALA A 160 -4.87 2.29 8.44
C ALA A 160 -5.63 0.99 8.66
N THR A 161 -6.92 0.96 8.29
CA THR A 161 -7.77 -0.24 8.39
C THR A 161 -7.23 -1.35 7.51
N TYR A 162 -6.91 -1.05 6.24
CA TYR A 162 -6.37 -2.01 5.28
C TYR A 162 -5.06 -2.63 5.76
N SER A 163 -4.16 -1.82 6.24
CA SER A 163 -2.80 -2.22 6.65
C SER A 163 -2.71 -2.73 8.09
N GLY A 164 -3.76 -2.51 8.91
CA GLY A 164 -3.79 -2.88 10.32
C GLY A 164 -2.91 -1.99 11.20
N HIS A 165 -2.77 -0.69 10.88
CA HIS A 165 -2.16 0.27 11.78
C HIS A 165 -3.18 0.74 12.82
N ARG A 166 -2.80 0.68 14.10
CA ARG A 166 -3.60 1.25 15.20
C ARG A 166 -3.33 2.73 15.40
N ASP A 167 -2.09 3.13 15.18
CA ASP A 167 -1.62 4.49 15.37
C ASP A 167 -1.42 5.17 14.01
N LEU A 168 -2.20 6.21 13.78
CA LEU A 168 -2.14 7.02 12.57
C LEU A 168 -0.83 7.81 12.47
N ALA A 169 -0.21 8.17 13.61
CA ALA A 169 1.09 8.84 13.61
C ALA A 169 2.18 7.94 13.04
N GLN A 170 2.15 6.63 13.35
CA GLN A 170 3.06 5.66 12.73
C GLN A 170 2.81 5.54 11.22
N LEU A 171 1.56 5.60 10.77
CA LEU A 171 1.23 5.56 9.36
C LEU A 171 1.71 6.83 8.64
N ASN A 172 1.50 8.01 9.22
CA ASN A 172 1.98 9.29 8.69
C ASN A 172 3.50 9.28 8.44
N ALA A 173 4.27 8.57 9.26
CA ALA A 173 5.71 8.44 9.04
C ALA A 173 6.09 7.75 7.71
N TYR A 174 5.17 7.04 7.08
CA TYR A 174 5.36 6.40 5.78
C TYR A 174 4.88 7.24 4.60
N LEU A 175 4.07 8.27 4.85
CA LEU A 175 3.40 9.05 3.82
C LEU A 175 4.06 10.45 3.74
N GLU A 176 4.33 10.87 2.51
CA GLU A 176 4.76 12.22 2.19
C GLU A 176 3.58 12.91 1.51
N VAL A 177 3.21 14.10 2.00
CA VAL A 177 2.17 14.92 1.35
C VAL A 177 2.83 15.61 0.16
N ARG A 178 2.22 15.50 -1.01
CA ARG A 178 2.67 16.17 -2.24
C ARG A 178 1.80 17.39 -2.51
N ASP A 179 2.39 18.41 -3.11
CA ASP A 179 1.68 19.67 -3.46
C ASP A 179 0.45 19.42 -4.32
N GLU A 180 0.50 18.43 -5.24
CA GLU A 180 -0.63 18.02 -6.07
C GLU A 180 -1.83 17.51 -5.24
N GLN A 181 -1.57 16.84 -4.11
CA GLN A 181 -2.63 16.39 -3.21
C GLN A 181 -3.28 17.57 -2.47
N VAL A 182 -2.49 18.58 -2.12
CA VAL A 182 -3.00 19.82 -1.51
C VAL A 182 -3.85 20.60 -2.49
N LEU A 183 -3.40 20.72 -3.74
CA LEU A 183 -4.17 21.36 -4.82
C LEU A 183 -5.47 20.60 -5.12
N GLY A 184 -5.41 19.26 -5.17
CA GLY A 184 -6.60 18.42 -5.35
C GLY A 184 -7.61 18.59 -4.21
N ALA A 185 -7.13 18.68 -2.97
CA ALA A 185 -7.99 18.93 -1.81
C ALA A 185 -8.67 20.32 -1.92
N ALA A 186 -7.93 21.36 -2.29
CA ALA A 186 -8.49 22.68 -2.52
C ALA A 186 -9.52 22.68 -3.66
N ALA A 187 -9.20 22.02 -4.78
CA ALA A 187 -10.11 21.91 -5.93
C ALA A 187 -11.42 21.18 -5.60
N SER A 188 -11.40 20.23 -4.67
CA SER A 188 -12.62 19.52 -4.23
C SER A 188 -13.64 20.44 -3.55
N LEU A 189 -13.20 21.60 -3.03
CA LEU A 189 -14.07 22.60 -2.41
C LEU A 189 -14.82 23.44 -3.44
N SER A 190 -14.44 23.41 -4.71
CA SER A 190 -15.13 24.18 -5.77
C SER A 190 -16.60 23.79 -5.92
N MET A 191 -16.98 22.53 -5.55
CA MET A 191 -18.37 22.08 -5.52
C MET A 191 -19.21 22.79 -4.45
N LEU A 192 -18.57 23.43 -3.48
CA LEU A 192 -19.23 24.21 -2.42
C LEU A 192 -19.30 25.71 -2.77
N SER A 193 -18.92 26.10 -3.99
CA SER A 193 -18.93 27.49 -4.40
C SER A 193 -20.36 28.06 -4.36
N PRO A 194 -20.62 29.14 -3.60
CA PRO A 194 -21.91 29.80 -3.56
C PRO A 194 -22.28 30.50 -4.87
N MET A 195 -21.35 30.57 -5.82
CA MET A 195 -21.47 31.32 -7.08
C MET A 195 -21.97 30.48 -8.27
N MET A 196 -22.40 29.22 -8.09
CA MET A 196 -22.99 28.44 -9.16
C MET A 196 -24.50 28.69 -9.37
N GLY A 197 -25.10 29.69 -8.71
CA GLY A 197 -26.35 30.25 -9.12
C GLY A 197 -26.07 31.34 -10.16
N ASP A 198 -26.84 31.34 -11.24
CA ASP A 198 -26.82 32.23 -12.39
C ASP A 198 -26.57 33.69 -12.01
N VAL A 199 -25.31 34.09 -11.91
CA VAL A 199 -24.94 35.49 -11.82
C VAL A 199 -24.92 36.00 -13.25
N GLY A 200 -26.08 36.46 -13.71
CA GLY A 200 -26.18 37.28 -14.89
C GLY A 200 -25.09 38.35 -14.84
N LYS A 201 -24.45 38.53 -15.99
CA LYS A 201 -23.41 39.52 -16.27
C LYS A 201 -23.68 40.85 -15.57
N VAL A 202 -23.12 41.05 -14.39
CA VAL A 202 -22.94 42.40 -13.86
C VAL A 202 -21.73 42.96 -14.58
N GLY A 203 -21.95 43.79 -15.56
CA GLY A 203 -20.88 44.52 -16.26
C GLY A 203 -20.10 45.36 -15.26
N PHE A 204 -18.82 45.49 -15.49
CA PHE A 204 -17.93 46.36 -14.72
C PHE A 204 -18.34 47.85 -14.72
N ASP A 205 -19.39 48.21 -15.47
CA ASP A 205 -19.89 49.55 -15.65
C ASP A 205 -20.89 50.02 -14.57
N ASP A 206 -21.29 49.14 -13.65
CA ASP A 206 -22.30 49.44 -12.62
C ASP A 206 -21.70 49.79 -11.24
N ILE A 207 -20.41 50.09 -11.15
CA ILE A 207 -19.80 50.58 -9.90
C ILE A 207 -20.05 52.09 -9.81
N PRO A 208 -20.85 52.57 -8.84
CA PRO A 208 -21.02 54.01 -8.63
C PRO A 208 -19.67 54.65 -8.30
N GLN A 209 -19.22 55.58 -9.14
CA GLN A 209 -18.03 56.37 -8.86
C GLN A 209 -18.32 57.21 -7.61
N ALA A 210 -17.49 57.09 -6.58
CA ALA A 210 -17.54 57.96 -5.40
C ALA A 210 -17.32 59.41 -5.84
N ASN A 211 -18.33 60.25 -5.62
CA ASN A 211 -18.23 61.68 -5.81
C ASN A 211 -17.13 62.25 -4.91
N GLU A 212 -16.06 62.68 -5.51
CA GLU A 212 -15.17 63.68 -4.88
C GLU A 212 -15.93 64.98 -4.65
N GLN A 213 -16.40 65.14 -3.44
CA GLN A 213 -16.84 66.48 -3.00
C GLN A 213 -15.60 67.31 -2.71
N THR A 214 -15.32 68.24 -3.61
CA THR A 214 -14.42 69.33 -3.39
C THR A 214 -15.04 70.27 -2.35
N ASP A 215 -14.38 70.44 -1.21
CA ASP A 215 -14.64 71.54 -0.27
C ASP A 215 -14.18 72.89 -0.87
N PRO A 216 -15.00 73.87 -0.88
CA PRO A 216 -14.55 75.29 -1.21
C PRO A 216 -14.05 75.92 0.08
N ALA A 217 -12.88 76.53 -0.02
CA ALA A 217 -12.27 77.38 1.00
C ALA A 217 -13.15 78.58 1.41
N SER A 218 -13.12 78.89 2.67
CA SER A 218 -13.15 80.25 3.24
C SER A 218 -12.50 80.22 4.63
#